data_6e520556da3d7d6f9bcf57ffb23be352
#
_entry.id   6e520556da3d7d6f9bcf57ffb23be352
#
_cell.length_a   1.000
_cell.length_b   1.000
_cell.length_c   1.000
_cell.angle_alpha   90.00
_cell.angle_beta   90.00
_cell.angle_gamma   90.00
#
_symmetry.space_group_name_H-M   'P 1'
#
loop_
_entity.id
_entity.type
_entity.pdbx_description
1 polymer ?
#
loop_
_entity_poly.entity_id
_entity_poly.type
_entity_poly.pdbx_seq_one_letter_code
_entity_poly.pdbx_strand_id
1 'polypeptide(L)'
;MDLEHLAKLGEYLEAISVWNIASVEDEPDTKLTQWRIFSVRGGAISPDGKETVHFVGYTDGWHGEGRVCSAVQTFDGATRKGVTKSGRIYELVGDPGYNRDAMYVWSRWLSINGDPEVEDITDSYPGK
;
A
#
# COMPACT_ATOMS: atom_id res chain seq x y z
N MET A 1 12.70 22.15 -6.91
CA MET A 1 12.15 21.63 -6.61
C MET A 1 12.52 20.64 -6.46
N ASP A 2 12.67 20.31 -6.18
CA ASP A 2 12.96 19.42 -6.06
C ASP A 2 12.30 18.42 -6.38
N LEU A 3 12.39 17.76 -6.64
CA LEU A 3 11.79 16.82 -6.99
C LEU A 3 11.33 16.11 -6.03
N GLU A 4 11.57 16.23 -5.13
CA GLU A 4 11.07 15.70 -4.30
C GLU A 4 10.14 16.14 -3.98
N HIS A 5 10.11 17.12 -4.01
CA HIS A 5 9.06 17.42 -3.94
C HIS A 5 8.60 17.22 -5.05
N LEU A 6 9.18 16.97 -5.81
CA LEU A 6 8.77 16.59 -6.86
C LEU A 6 8.48 15.37 -6.70
N ALA A 7 9.03 14.86 -6.03
CA ALA A 7 8.69 13.69 -5.92
C ALA A 7 7.61 13.74 -5.27
N LYS A 8 7.48 14.59 -4.81
CA LYS A 8 6.51 14.70 -4.37
C LYS A 8 5.94 15.14 -5.23
N LEU A 9 6.40 15.38 -5.87
CA LEU A 9 5.95 15.62 -6.80
C LEU A 9 5.91 14.50 -7.30
N GLY A 10 6.26 13.68 -6.79
CA GLY A 10 6.17 12.61 -7.24
C GLY A 10 5.06 12.35 -7.64
N GLU A 11 4.61 12.94 -7.53
CA GLU A 11 3.81 12.89 -8.05
C GLU A 11 3.96 13.59 -8.97
N TYR A 12 4.29 14.50 -8.96
CA TYR A 12 4.35 15.18 -9.90
C TYR A 12 5.21 14.74 -10.70
N LEU A 13 5.76 14.29 -10.38
CA LEU A 13 6.47 13.84 -11.14
C LEU A 13 5.96 12.74 -11.47
N GLU A 14 4.83 12.50 -11.31
CA GLU A 14 4.31 11.48 -11.63
C GLU A 14 4.48 11.19 -12.88
N ALA A 15 4.24 11.93 -13.52
CA ALA A 15 4.42 11.70 -14.80
C ALA A 15 5.82 11.41 -14.97
N ILE A 16 6.59 12.12 -14.41
CA ILE A 16 7.86 11.95 -14.57
C ILE A 16 8.28 10.74 -14.04
N SER A 17 7.75 10.29 -13.16
CA SER A 17 8.24 9.15 -12.55
C SER A 17 7.87 7.87 -13.17
N VAL A 18 7.07 7.88 -14.14
CA VAL A 18 6.73 6.70 -14.83
C VAL A 18 7.93 5.93 -15.26
N TRP A 19 8.92 6.57 -15.74
CA TRP A 19 10.08 5.89 -16.23
C TRP A 19 10.95 5.28 -15.14
N ASN A 20 10.68 5.52 -13.92
CA ASN A 20 11.46 4.86 -12.90
C ASN A 20 10.58 4.10 -11.91
N ILE A 21 9.44 3.61 -12.38
CA ILE A 21 8.64 2.76 -11.54
C ILE A 21 9.41 1.49 -11.28
N ALA A 22 9.51 1.12 -10.04
CA ALA A 22 10.23 -0.07 -9.65
C ALA A 22 9.55 -1.32 -10.14
N SER A 23 10.31 -2.35 -10.37
CA SER A 23 9.79 -3.65 -10.78
C SER A 23 9.58 -4.50 -9.53
N VAL A 24 8.61 -5.42 -9.59
CA VAL A 24 8.41 -6.34 -8.49
C VAL A 24 9.60 -7.28 -8.34
N GLU A 25 10.52 -7.26 -9.30
CA GLU A 25 11.71 -8.09 -9.22
C GLU A 25 12.80 -7.42 -8.40
N ASP A 26 12.65 -6.14 -8.12
CA ASP A 26 13.66 -5.44 -7.33
C ASP A 26 13.52 -5.83 -5.86
N GLU A 27 14.53 -5.49 -5.09
CA GLU A 27 14.48 -5.77 -3.66
C GLU A 27 13.35 -4.98 -3.01
N PRO A 28 12.62 -5.59 -2.10
CA PRO A 28 11.52 -4.86 -1.48
C PRO A 28 12.04 -3.79 -0.52
N ASP A 29 11.31 -2.69 -0.47
CA ASP A 29 11.61 -1.62 0.46
C ASP A 29 11.08 -1.96 1.84
N THR A 30 10.01 -2.70 1.91
CA THR A 30 9.33 -3.01 3.17
C THR A 30 8.72 -4.41 3.09
N LYS A 31 8.92 -5.18 4.14
CA LYS A 31 8.27 -6.49 4.26
C LYS A 31 7.22 -6.38 5.33
N LEU A 32 6.03 -6.91 5.05
CA LEU A 32 4.92 -6.87 5.99
C LEU A 32 4.58 -8.28 6.44
N THR A 33 4.37 -8.46 7.74
CA THR A 33 3.89 -9.72 8.28
C THR A 33 2.51 -9.47 8.89
N GLN A 34 1.74 -10.53 9.12
CA GLN A 34 0.41 -10.44 9.71
C GLN A 34 -0.41 -9.42 8.94
N TRP A 35 -0.41 -9.56 7.63
CA TRP A 35 -0.92 -8.55 6.71
C TRP A 35 -2.36 -8.83 6.29
N ARG A 36 -3.04 -7.76 5.85
CA ARG A 36 -4.35 -7.84 5.23
C ARG A 36 -4.31 -6.99 3.96
N ILE A 37 -5.20 -7.28 3.04
CA ILE A 37 -5.33 -6.51 1.82
C ILE A 37 -6.75 -5.93 1.79
N PHE A 38 -6.84 -4.62 1.70
CA PHE A 38 -8.13 -3.94 1.73
C PHE A 38 -8.39 -3.16 0.44
N SER A 39 -9.63 -3.21 -0.01
CA SER A 39 -10.10 -2.37 -1.10
C SER A 39 -10.80 -1.17 -0.48
N VAL A 40 -10.54 0.01 -1.00
CA VAL A 40 -11.06 1.26 -0.46
C VAL A 40 -11.71 2.06 -1.58
N ARG A 41 -12.87 2.65 -1.31
CA ARG A 41 -13.55 3.52 -2.26
C ARG A 41 -14.06 4.74 -1.54
N GLY A 42 -13.91 5.88 -2.17
CA GLY A 42 -14.47 7.12 -1.65
C GLY A 42 -13.59 7.81 -0.66
N GLY A 43 -14.17 8.71 0.10
CA GLY A 43 -13.42 9.50 1.05
C GLY A 43 -12.43 10.39 0.35
N ALA A 44 -11.43 10.83 1.08
CA ALA A 44 -10.41 11.69 0.52
C ALA A 44 -9.43 10.94 -0.35
N ILE A 45 -9.34 9.61 -0.19
CA ILE A 45 -8.37 8.83 -0.93
C ILE A 45 -8.84 8.59 -2.36
N SER A 46 -10.14 8.55 -2.57
CA SER A 46 -10.69 8.28 -3.88
C SER A 46 -12.02 9.00 -4.04
N PRO A 47 -11.99 10.33 -4.17
CA PRO A 47 -13.24 11.11 -4.23
C PRO A 47 -14.10 10.76 -5.42
N ASP A 48 -13.53 10.20 -6.48
CA ASP A 48 -14.29 9.83 -7.67
C ASP A 48 -14.90 8.43 -7.53
N GLY A 49 -14.73 7.79 -6.39
CA GLY A 49 -15.33 6.48 -6.15
C GLY A 49 -14.58 5.31 -6.74
N LYS A 50 -13.43 5.53 -7.35
CA LYS A 50 -12.67 4.41 -7.89
C LYS A 50 -12.02 3.64 -6.77
N GLU A 51 -11.88 2.35 -6.99
CA GLU A 51 -11.28 1.49 -6.01
C GLU A 51 -9.77 1.66 -5.97
N THR A 52 -9.22 1.68 -4.76
CA THR A 52 -7.77 1.55 -4.58
C THR A 52 -7.54 0.37 -3.65
N VAL A 53 -6.37 -0.24 -3.72
CA VAL A 53 -6.03 -1.40 -2.90
C VAL A 53 -4.83 -1.05 -2.04
N HIS A 54 -4.88 -1.46 -0.79
CA HIS A 54 -3.83 -1.13 0.17
C HIS A 54 -3.46 -2.34 1.00
N PHE A 55 -2.16 -2.52 1.22
CA PHE A 55 -1.67 -3.54 2.13
C PHE A 55 -1.56 -2.93 3.51
N VAL A 56 -1.96 -3.67 4.53
CA VAL A 56 -1.87 -3.23 5.91
C VAL A 56 -1.20 -4.36 6.68
N GLY A 57 -0.15 -4.08 7.40
CA GLY A 57 0.56 -5.12 8.11
C GLY A 57 1.59 -4.55 9.05
N TYR A 58 2.44 -5.43 9.55
CA TYR A 58 3.42 -5.06 10.54
C TYR A 58 4.82 -5.20 9.96
N THR A 59 5.65 -4.17 10.12
CA THR A 59 7.05 -4.26 9.70
C THR A 59 7.81 -4.82 10.88
N ASP A 60 8.75 -5.72 10.61
CA ASP A 60 9.49 -6.33 11.70
C ASP A 60 10.93 -5.87 11.75
N GLY A 61 11.23 -4.71 11.27
CA GLY A 61 12.57 -4.20 11.31
C GLY A 61 12.98 -3.78 12.71
N TRP A 62 13.99 -2.96 12.75
CA TRP A 62 14.54 -2.48 14.00
C TRP A 62 13.47 -1.94 14.94
N HIS A 63 12.54 -1.18 14.40
CA HIS A 63 11.44 -0.68 15.19
C HIS A 63 10.17 -1.13 14.49
N GLY A 64 9.69 -2.29 14.84
CA GLY A 64 8.47 -2.79 14.24
C GLY A 64 7.32 -1.81 14.41
N GLU A 65 6.48 -1.72 13.42
CA GLU A 65 5.33 -0.82 13.48
C GLU A 65 4.25 -1.27 12.51
N GLY A 66 3.04 -0.84 12.80
CA GLY A 66 1.93 -1.05 11.86
C GLY A 66 2.11 -0.09 10.70
N ARG A 67 1.72 -0.54 9.50
CA ARG A 67 1.90 0.27 8.30
C ARG A 67 0.78 0.05 7.30
N VAL A 68 0.37 1.14 6.66
CA VAL A 68 -0.58 1.11 5.55
C VAL A 68 0.15 1.66 4.34
N CYS A 69 0.13 0.95 3.23
CA CYS A 69 0.83 1.44 2.04
C CYS A 69 -0.07 2.37 1.23
N SER A 70 0.51 3.12 0.32
CA SER A 70 -0.26 3.89 -0.64
C SER A 70 -0.89 2.92 -1.64
N ALA A 71 -1.68 3.43 -2.57
CA ALA A 71 -2.43 2.56 -3.49
C ALA A 71 -1.50 1.63 -4.25
N VAL A 72 -1.84 0.36 -4.29
CA VAL A 72 -1.05 -0.66 -4.99
C VAL A 72 -1.30 -0.51 -6.48
N GLN A 73 -0.25 -0.43 -7.25
CA GLN A 73 -0.34 -0.27 -8.70
C GLN A 73 -0.18 -1.61 -9.41
N THR A 74 0.75 -2.43 -8.96
CA THR A 74 0.95 -3.75 -9.53
C THR A 74 1.22 -4.72 -8.41
N PHE A 75 0.87 -5.97 -8.59
CA PHE A 75 1.10 -7.00 -7.60
C PHE A 75 1.34 -8.34 -8.29
N ASP A 76 2.41 -9.01 -7.90
CA ASP A 76 2.74 -10.33 -8.40
C ASP A 76 2.38 -11.33 -7.31
N GLY A 77 1.35 -12.14 -7.55
CA GLY A 77 0.90 -13.11 -6.58
C GLY A 77 1.89 -14.22 -6.31
N ALA A 78 2.78 -14.50 -7.25
CA ALA A 78 3.76 -15.57 -7.05
C ALA A 78 4.85 -15.14 -6.08
N THR A 79 5.33 -13.92 -6.17
CA THR A 79 6.37 -13.43 -5.28
C THR A 79 5.79 -12.68 -4.10
N ARG A 80 4.51 -12.31 -4.19
CA ARG A 80 3.82 -11.52 -3.18
C ARG A 80 4.43 -10.15 -3.01
N LYS A 81 4.97 -9.59 -4.09
CA LYS A 81 5.53 -8.25 -4.09
C LYS A 81 4.64 -7.32 -4.86
N GLY A 82 4.43 -6.14 -4.34
CA GLY A 82 3.62 -5.13 -5.00
C GLY A 82 4.33 -3.81 -5.03
N VAL A 83 4.04 -3.02 -6.06
CA VAL A 83 4.59 -1.68 -6.20
C VAL A 83 3.46 -0.70 -6.00
N THR A 84 3.65 0.29 -5.16
CA THR A 84 2.62 1.25 -4.85
C THR A 84 2.78 2.53 -5.64
N LYS A 85 1.77 3.37 -5.55
CA LYS A 85 1.77 4.64 -6.27
C LYS A 85 2.98 5.49 -5.91
N SER A 86 3.47 5.38 -4.68
CA SER A 86 4.65 6.13 -4.28
C SER A 86 5.95 5.52 -4.80
N GLY A 87 5.87 4.38 -5.48
CA GLY A 87 7.06 3.72 -6.03
C GLY A 87 7.73 2.76 -5.07
N ARG A 88 7.16 2.56 -3.89
CA ARG A 88 7.76 1.67 -2.91
C ARG A 88 7.34 0.23 -3.17
N ILE A 89 8.25 -0.69 -2.95
CA ILE A 89 7.97 -2.11 -3.15
C ILE A 89 7.69 -2.75 -1.81
N TYR A 90 6.55 -3.42 -1.69
CA TYR A 90 6.19 -4.14 -0.47
C TYR A 90 6.15 -5.62 -0.76
N GLU A 91 6.64 -6.41 0.19
CA GLU A 91 6.54 -7.86 0.09
C GLU A 91 5.69 -8.36 1.25
N LEU A 92 4.71 -9.21 0.97
CA LEU A 92 3.85 -9.82 1.98
C LEU A 92 4.48 -11.13 2.40
N VAL A 93 4.88 -11.22 3.65
CA VAL A 93 5.65 -12.36 4.16
C VAL A 93 4.81 -13.20 5.09
N GLY A 94 4.84 -14.51 4.89
CA GLY A 94 4.14 -15.43 5.75
C GLY A 94 2.64 -15.40 5.54
N ASP A 95 1.90 -15.86 6.52
CA ASP A 95 0.45 -15.92 6.43
C ASP A 95 -0.20 -14.60 6.76
N PRO A 96 -1.36 -14.33 6.19
CA PRO A 96 -2.09 -13.13 6.56
C PRO A 96 -2.55 -13.23 8.02
N GLY A 97 -2.84 -12.12 8.62
CA GLY A 97 -3.28 -12.11 10.00
C GLY A 97 -3.78 -10.75 10.41
N TYR A 98 -4.02 -10.58 11.69
CA TYR A 98 -4.46 -9.32 12.24
C TYR A 98 -3.46 -8.90 13.30
N ASN A 99 -2.69 -7.88 12.99
CA ASN A 99 -1.73 -7.34 13.96
C ASN A 99 -2.39 -6.15 14.64
N ARG A 100 -2.37 -6.13 15.95
CA ARG A 100 -3.04 -5.08 16.70
C ARG A 100 -2.57 -3.68 16.31
N ASP A 101 -1.27 -3.49 16.22
CA ASP A 101 -0.74 -2.18 15.88
C ASP A 101 -1.11 -1.79 14.47
N ALA A 102 -1.05 -2.75 13.55
CA ALA A 102 -1.41 -2.49 12.17
C ALA A 102 -2.88 -2.13 12.04
N MET A 103 -3.75 -2.80 12.79
CA MET A 103 -5.17 -2.50 12.74
C MET A 103 -5.47 -1.13 13.34
N TYR A 104 -4.69 -0.73 14.35
CA TYR A 104 -4.86 0.58 14.94
C TYR A 104 -4.47 1.67 13.91
N VAL A 105 -3.32 1.49 13.26
CA VAL A 105 -2.86 2.44 12.26
C VAL A 105 -3.87 2.50 11.11
N TRP A 106 -4.42 1.35 10.72
CA TRP A 106 -5.42 1.27 9.66
C TRP A 106 -6.67 2.07 10.04
N SER A 107 -7.15 1.92 11.27
CA SER A 107 -8.35 2.65 11.68
C SER A 107 -8.10 4.16 11.69
N ARG A 108 -6.91 4.58 12.07
CA ARG A 108 -6.58 6.01 12.05
C ARG A 108 -6.50 6.52 10.62
N TRP A 109 -5.90 5.71 9.76
CA TRP A 109 -5.77 6.06 8.35
C TRP A 109 -7.14 6.24 7.71
N LEU A 110 -8.08 5.35 8.02
CA LEU A 110 -9.42 5.46 7.50
C LEU A 110 -10.10 6.74 7.99
N SER A 111 -9.96 7.03 9.25
CA SER A 111 -10.56 8.21 9.81
C SER A 111 -10.01 9.50 9.17
N ILE A 112 -8.70 9.55 9.01
CA ILE A 112 -8.05 10.71 8.41
C ILE A 112 -8.49 10.89 6.96
N ASN A 113 -8.81 9.79 6.28
CA ASN A 113 -9.19 9.83 4.88
C ASN A 113 -10.71 9.85 4.66
N GLY A 114 -11.46 10.24 5.68
CA GLY A 114 -12.89 10.48 5.52
C GLY A 114 -13.76 9.26 5.58
N ASP A 115 -13.30 8.22 6.26
CA ASP A 115 -14.05 6.99 6.47
C ASP A 115 -14.63 6.44 5.16
N PRO A 116 -13.78 6.11 4.20
CA PRO A 116 -14.26 5.55 2.93
C PRO A 116 -14.85 4.16 3.13
N GLU A 117 -15.45 3.64 2.07
CA GLU A 117 -15.95 2.27 2.09
C GLU A 117 -14.76 1.33 2.01
N VAL A 118 -14.80 0.26 2.76
CA VAL A 118 -13.68 -0.68 2.87
C VAL A 118 -14.17 -2.10 2.73
N GLU A 119 -13.41 -2.91 2.01
CA GLU A 119 -13.69 -4.33 1.92
C GLU A 119 -12.39 -5.09 2.10
N ASP A 120 -12.41 -6.14 2.93
CA ASP A 120 -11.23 -6.98 3.14
C ASP A 120 -11.18 -8.00 1.99
N ILE A 121 -10.19 -7.89 1.13
CA ILE A 121 -10.08 -8.76 -0.02
C ILE A 121 -8.86 -9.67 0.08
N THR A 122 -8.37 -9.89 1.29
CA THR A 122 -7.18 -10.68 1.52
C THR A 122 -7.21 -12.03 0.83
N ASP A 123 -8.36 -12.70 0.88
CA ASP A 123 -8.44 -14.04 0.33
C ASP A 123 -8.68 -14.08 -1.17
N SER A 124 -9.01 -12.97 -1.78
CA SER A 124 -9.34 -12.96 -3.20
C SER A 124 -8.43 -12.14 -4.07
N TYR A 125 -7.56 -11.36 -3.48
CA TYR A 125 -6.69 -10.50 -4.27
C TYR A 125 -5.48 -11.30 -4.77
N PRO A 126 -5.06 -11.10 -5.98
CA PRO A 126 -5.41 -10.01 -6.88
C PRO A 126 -6.70 -10.24 -7.64
N GLY A 127 -7.48 -11.07 -7.21
CA GLY A 127 -8.75 -11.30 -7.81
C GLY A 127 -8.59 -12.45 -8.77
N LYS A 128 -9.41 -13.29 -8.84
CA LYS A 128 -9.21 -14.43 -9.67
C LYS A 128 -10.11 -14.37 -10.78
#